data_ec299eb2762f9a77fb6b37e06ed919e6
#
_entry.id   ec299eb2762f9a77fb6b37e06ed919e6
#
_cell.length_a   1.000
_cell.length_b   1.000
_cell.length_c   1.000
_cell.angle_alpha   90.00
_cell.angle_beta   90.00
_cell.angle_gamma   90.00
#
_symmetry.space_group_name_H-M   'P 1'
#
loop_
_entity.id
_entity.type
_entity.pdbx_description
1 polymer ?
#
loop_
_entity_poly.entity_id
_entity_poly.type
_entity_poly.pdbx_seq_one_letter_code
_entity_poly.pdbx_strand_id
1 'polypeptide(L)'
;MSATVVGTAGEDRSDYTRDESRAIRRRSLRLLGSLISPLRWQVVLAGVVLVVSTALQVAGPALIAFGIDTALPLVLAPQTNWMPTIGVVAVYLVAGVGGASLVGWYAVVAARLTQAVMLDLRKRIFLHTQKLSLEFHESYTSGRIISRQTSDLESIR
;
A
#
# COMPACT_ATOMS: atom_id res chain seq x y z
N MET A 1 13.78 -48.42 -12.66
CA MET A 1 12.48 -47.73 -12.62
C MET A 1 12.70 -46.34 -12.06
N SER A 2 12.79 -45.37 -12.98
CA SER A 2 13.04 -43.97 -12.60
C SER A 2 11.73 -43.35 -12.12
N ALA A 3 11.63 -43.10 -10.82
CA ALA A 3 10.53 -42.30 -10.27
C ALA A 3 10.68 -40.86 -10.81
N THR A 4 9.84 -40.49 -11.73
CA THR A 4 9.70 -39.12 -12.23
C THR A 4 9.22 -38.27 -11.06
N VAL A 5 10.08 -37.40 -10.56
CA VAL A 5 9.75 -36.39 -9.54
C VAL A 5 8.74 -35.42 -10.16
N VAL A 6 7.46 -35.65 -9.89
CA VAL A 6 6.32 -34.89 -10.45
C VAL A 6 6.23 -33.46 -9.89
N GLY A 7 7.16 -33.05 -8.99
CA GLY A 7 7.07 -31.77 -8.27
C GLY A 7 7.71 -30.56 -8.91
N THR A 8 8.61 -30.73 -9.87
CA THR A 8 9.44 -29.60 -10.37
C THR A 8 9.07 -29.10 -11.78
N ALA A 9 8.38 -29.92 -12.58
CA ALA A 9 8.08 -29.59 -13.98
C ALA A 9 6.99 -28.52 -14.18
N GLY A 10 6.24 -28.17 -13.13
CA GLY A 10 5.18 -27.15 -13.21
C GLY A 10 5.59 -25.77 -12.70
N GLU A 11 6.71 -25.67 -12.00
CA GLU A 11 7.13 -24.44 -11.31
C GLU A 11 7.92 -23.48 -12.21
N ASP A 12 8.60 -23.99 -13.26
CA ASP A 12 9.38 -23.20 -14.21
C ASP A 12 8.64 -22.90 -15.53
N ARG A 13 7.32 -23.12 -15.57
CA ARG A 13 6.53 -22.74 -16.74
C ARG A 13 6.35 -21.23 -16.78
N SER A 14 7.18 -20.56 -17.57
CA SER A 14 7.04 -19.15 -17.94
C SER A 14 5.95 -18.90 -19.01
N ASP A 15 5.53 -19.94 -19.74
CA ASP A 15 4.59 -19.83 -20.86
C ASP A 15 3.19 -20.32 -20.46
N TYR A 16 2.45 -19.43 -19.80
CA TYR A 16 1.01 -19.63 -19.59
C TYR A 16 0.21 -19.18 -20.81
N THR A 17 -0.77 -19.99 -21.24
CA THR A 17 -1.72 -19.55 -22.26
C THR A 17 -2.54 -18.36 -21.73
N ARG A 18 -3.07 -17.53 -22.65
CA ARG A 18 -3.86 -16.33 -22.25
C ARG A 18 -5.04 -16.67 -21.35
N ASP A 19 -5.63 -17.83 -21.49
CA ASP A 19 -6.78 -18.25 -20.68
C ASP A 19 -6.35 -18.77 -19.30
N GLU A 20 -5.22 -19.47 -19.21
CA GLU A 20 -4.61 -19.84 -17.92
C GLU A 20 -4.20 -18.61 -17.13
N SER A 21 -3.58 -17.63 -17.79
CA SER A 21 -3.20 -16.36 -17.16
C SER A 21 -4.41 -15.59 -16.61
N ARG A 22 -5.55 -15.60 -17.32
CA ARG A 22 -6.81 -15.02 -16.85
C ARG A 22 -7.39 -15.78 -15.64
N ALA A 23 -7.32 -17.10 -15.65
CA ALA A 23 -7.81 -17.94 -14.55
C ALA A 23 -6.95 -17.73 -13.29
N ILE A 24 -5.62 -17.70 -13.44
CA ILE A 24 -4.66 -17.42 -12.35
C ILE A 24 -4.93 -16.02 -11.77
N ARG A 25 -5.03 -15.00 -12.63
CA ARG A 25 -5.32 -13.62 -12.22
C ARG A 25 -6.65 -13.51 -11.47
N ARG A 26 -7.69 -14.19 -11.92
CA ARG A 26 -9.01 -14.20 -11.27
C ARG A 26 -8.95 -14.86 -9.88
N ARG A 27 -8.15 -15.92 -9.75
CA ARG A 27 -7.92 -16.62 -8.48
C ARG A 27 -7.12 -15.75 -7.52
N SER A 28 -6.05 -15.09 -7.99
CA SER A 28 -5.23 -14.16 -7.21
C SER A 28 -6.03 -12.95 -6.74
N LEU A 29 -6.85 -12.34 -7.61
CA LEU A 29 -7.74 -11.23 -7.25
C LEU A 29 -8.78 -11.64 -6.20
N ARG A 30 -9.31 -12.86 -6.28
CA ARG A 30 -10.25 -13.39 -5.27
C ARG A 30 -9.56 -13.60 -3.92
N LEU A 31 -8.32 -14.10 -3.91
CA LEU A 31 -7.53 -14.24 -2.70
C LEU A 31 -7.22 -12.87 -2.09
N LEU A 32 -6.76 -11.90 -2.89
CA LEU A 32 -6.53 -10.52 -2.44
C LEU A 32 -7.81 -9.89 -1.88
N GLY A 33 -8.94 -10.06 -2.56
CA GLY A 33 -10.24 -9.61 -2.06
C GLY A 33 -10.62 -10.22 -0.71
N SER A 34 -10.32 -11.50 -0.50
CA SER A 34 -10.60 -12.18 0.78
C SER A 34 -9.69 -11.72 1.94
N LEU A 35 -8.45 -11.28 1.61
CA LEU A 35 -7.51 -10.72 2.58
C LEU A 35 -7.88 -9.28 2.96
N ILE A 36 -8.34 -8.50 1.99
CA ILE A 36 -8.70 -7.08 2.17
C ILE A 36 -10.11 -6.92 2.77
N SER A 37 -11.01 -7.88 2.53
CA SER A 37 -12.41 -7.80 2.97
C SER A 37 -12.60 -7.41 4.44
N PRO A 38 -11.89 -7.99 5.43
CA PRO A 38 -12.02 -7.59 6.83
C PRO A 38 -11.45 -6.19 7.12
N LEU A 39 -10.56 -5.69 6.25
CA LEU A 39 -9.83 -4.44 6.40
C LEU A 39 -10.34 -3.33 5.46
N ARG A 40 -11.43 -3.60 4.71
CA ARG A 40 -11.96 -2.71 3.67
C ARG A 40 -12.17 -1.27 4.14
N TRP A 41 -12.66 -1.09 5.36
CA TRP A 41 -12.89 0.24 5.92
C TRP A 41 -11.57 0.99 6.17
N GLN A 42 -10.54 0.31 6.63
CA GLN A 42 -9.21 0.89 6.82
C GLN A 42 -8.56 1.26 5.47
N VAL A 43 -8.76 0.44 4.43
CA VAL A 43 -8.30 0.74 3.06
C VAL A 43 -9.00 1.98 2.50
N VAL A 44 -10.32 2.08 2.66
CA VAL A 44 -11.08 3.26 2.23
C VAL A 44 -10.62 4.50 3.00
N LEU A 45 -10.47 4.40 4.31
CA LEU A 45 -9.99 5.50 5.14
C LEU A 45 -8.60 5.96 4.71
N ALA A 46 -7.66 5.02 4.49
CA ALA A 46 -6.33 5.34 3.98
C ALA A 46 -6.39 6.04 2.62
N GLY A 47 -7.26 5.58 1.72
CA GLY A 47 -7.48 6.22 0.42
C GLY A 47 -8.00 7.65 0.54
N VAL A 48 -8.99 7.88 1.40
CA VAL A 48 -9.52 9.24 1.65
C VAL A 48 -8.44 10.16 2.22
N VAL A 49 -7.68 9.69 3.22
CA VAL A 49 -6.59 10.47 3.82
C VAL A 49 -5.51 10.80 2.79
N LEU A 50 -5.16 9.85 1.93
CA LEU A 50 -4.21 10.08 0.85
C LEU A 50 -4.69 11.18 -0.11
N VAL A 51 -5.94 11.12 -0.55
CA VAL A 51 -6.52 12.13 -1.43
C VAL A 51 -6.54 13.50 -0.77
N VAL A 52 -6.97 13.59 0.49
CA VAL A 52 -7.01 14.86 1.24
C VAL A 52 -5.59 15.42 1.44
N SER A 53 -4.63 14.59 1.84
CA SER A 53 -3.24 15.03 2.03
C SER A 53 -2.62 15.53 0.73
N THR A 54 -2.89 14.86 -0.39
CA THR A 54 -2.40 15.28 -1.71
C THR A 54 -3.05 16.60 -2.14
N ALA A 55 -4.35 16.77 -1.91
CA ALA A 55 -5.05 18.02 -2.21
C ALA A 55 -4.47 19.21 -1.42
N LEU A 56 -4.17 19.01 -0.13
CA LEU A 56 -3.52 20.04 0.70
C LEU A 56 -2.11 20.37 0.18
N GLN A 57 -1.33 19.40 -0.26
CA GLN A 57 0.00 19.64 -0.83
C GLN A 57 -0.08 20.43 -2.14
N VAL A 58 -1.02 20.08 -3.01
CA VAL A 58 -1.23 20.80 -4.29
C VAL A 58 -1.79 22.21 -4.07
N ALA A 59 -2.53 22.44 -2.99
CA ALA A 59 -3.00 23.77 -2.61
C ALA A 59 -1.87 24.74 -2.21
N GLY A 60 -0.70 24.24 -1.78
CA GLY A 60 0.42 25.08 -1.33
C GLY A 60 0.86 26.14 -2.33
N PRO A 61 1.25 25.79 -3.56
CA PRO A 61 1.62 26.76 -4.59
C PRO A 61 0.49 27.76 -4.95
N ALA A 62 -0.76 27.29 -4.93
CA ALA A 62 -1.91 28.16 -5.19
C ALA A 62 -2.12 29.19 -4.07
N LEU A 63 -1.91 28.81 -2.80
CA LEU A 63 -1.96 29.73 -1.67
C LEU A 63 -0.84 30.77 -1.73
N ILE A 64 0.35 30.37 -2.17
CA ILE A 64 1.47 31.32 -2.37
C ILE A 64 1.13 32.32 -3.48
N ALA A 65 0.64 31.84 -4.63
CA ALA A 65 0.22 32.71 -5.73
C ALA A 65 -0.87 33.70 -5.26
N PHE A 66 -1.90 33.20 -4.58
CA PHE A 66 -2.95 34.04 -4.01
C PHE A 66 -2.41 35.08 -3.02
N GLY A 67 -1.44 34.69 -2.18
CA GLY A 67 -0.78 35.61 -1.25
C GLY A 67 0.00 36.73 -1.94
N ILE A 68 0.71 36.41 -3.03
CA ILE A 68 1.45 37.41 -3.82
C ILE A 68 0.47 38.36 -4.51
N ASP A 69 -0.59 37.84 -5.07
CA ASP A 69 -1.53 38.66 -5.87
C ASP A 69 -2.42 39.55 -4.99
N THR A 70 -2.78 39.10 -3.78
CA THR A 70 -3.76 39.81 -2.95
C THR A 70 -3.16 40.46 -1.70
N ALA A 71 -2.24 39.83 -1.02
CA ALA A 71 -1.71 40.34 0.25
C ALA A 71 -0.52 41.28 0.02
N LEU A 72 0.36 41.00 -0.93
CA LEU A 72 1.56 41.81 -1.18
C LEU A 72 1.24 43.25 -1.58
N PRO A 73 0.27 43.57 -2.48
CA PRO A 73 -0.09 44.94 -2.82
C PRO A 73 -0.59 45.74 -1.61
N LEU A 74 -1.30 45.09 -0.67
CA LEU A 74 -1.84 45.74 0.53
C LEU A 74 -0.75 46.08 1.56
N VAL A 75 0.32 45.29 1.58
CA VAL A 75 1.50 45.57 2.43
C VAL A 75 2.33 46.72 1.87
N LEU A 76 2.41 46.83 0.54
CA LEU A 76 3.16 47.91 -0.18
C LEU A 76 2.40 49.21 -0.29
N ALA A 77 1.12 49.22 0.07
CA ALA A 77 0.28 50.45 0.04
C ALA A 77 0.75 51.46 1.10
N PRO A 78 0.53 52.78 0.87
CA PRO A 78 0.90 53.83 1.81
C PRO A 78 0.30 53.66 3.23
N GLN A 79 -0.88 53.03 3.31
CA GLN A 79 -1.49 52.57 4.56
C GLN A 79 -1.31 51.05 4.67
N THR A 80 -0.20 50.60 5.25
CA THR A 80 0.16 49.20 5.37
C THR A 80 -0.85 48.43 6.21
N ASN A 81 -1.48 47.41 5.63
CA ASN A 81 -2.39 46.50 6.33
C ASN A 81 -1.82 45.07 6.31
N TRP A 82 -1.34 44.62 7.45
CA TRP A 82 -0.76 43.28 7.62
C TRP A 82 -1.77 42.15 7.82
N MET A 83 -3.02 42.50 8.11
CA MET A 83 -4.04 41.49 8.46
C MET A 83 -4.27 40.43 7.37
N PRO A 84 -4.40 40.80 6.07
CA PRO A 84 -4.55 39.82 4.99
C PRO A 84 -3.32 38.91 4.84
N THR A 85 -2.13 39.48 5.01
CA THR A 85 -0.87 38.71 4.92
C THR A 85 -0.76 37.67 6.02
N ILE A 86 -1.08 38.05 7.27
CA ILE A 86 -1.12 37.13 8.41
C ILE A 86 -2.14 36.01 8.15
N GLY A 87 -3.31 36.33 7.60
CA GLY A 87 -4.32 35.34 7.23
C GLY A 87 -3.82 34.31 6.22
N VAL A 88 -3.19 34.77 5.12
CA VAL A 88 -2.63 33.87 4.11
C VAL A 88 -1.53 32.98 4.67
N VAL A 89 -0.61 33.56 5.46
CA VAL A 89 0.48 32.80 6.11
C VAL A 89 -0.08 31.76 7.09
N ALA A 90 -1.08 32.14 7.87
CA ALA A 90 -1.71 31.21 8.82
C ALA A 90 -2.37 30.02 8.09
N VAL A 91 -3.13 30.29 7.02
CA VAL A 91 -3.76 29.24 6.21
C VAL A 91 -2.70 28.34 5.56
N TYR A 92 -1.63 28.92 5.03
CA TYR A 92 -0.52 28.17 4.45
C TYR A 92 0.15 27.25 5.47
N LEU A 93 0.42 27.74 6.67
CA LEU A 93 1.00 26.94 7.75
C LEU A 93 0.08 25.82 8.19
N VAL A 94 -1.22 26.10 8.37
CA VAL A 94 -2.22 25.08 8.72
C VAL A 94 -2.32 24.02 7.63
N ALA A 95 -2.34 24.40 6.36
CA ALA A 95 -2.37 23.47 5.23
C ALA A 95 -1.09 22.63 5.17
N GLY A 96 0.08 23.21 5.38
CA GLY A 96 1.38 22.53 5.37
C GLY A 96 1.52 21.54 6.52
N VAL A 97 1.30 21.99 7.76
CA VAL A 97 1.36 21.12 8.95
C VAL A 97 0.29 20.05 8.92
N GLY A 98 -0.94 20.41 8.53
CA GLY A 98 -2.05 19.47 8.38
C GLY A 98 -1.77 18.42 7.34
N GLY A 99 -1.30 18.83 6.16
CA GLY A 99 -0.91 17.93 5.08
C GLY A 99 0.21 16.96 5.49
N ALA A 100 1.27 17.47 6.12
CA ALA A 100 2.38 16.64 6.60
C ALA A 100 1.92 15.63 7.68
N SER A 101 1.07 16.06 8.60
CA SER A 101 0.50 15.20 9.65
C SER A 101 -0.36 14.08 9.06
N LEU A 102 -1.17 14.38 8.05
CA LEU A 102 -1.99 13.39 7.35
C LEU A 102 -1.14 12.38 6.59
N VAL A 103 -0.04 12.81 5.93
CA VAL A 103 0.91 11.90 5.27
C VAL A 103 1.55 10.96 6.30
N GLY A 104 2.01 11.48 7.44
CA GLY A 104 2.57 10.68 8.52
C GLY A 104 1.57 9.64 9.05
N TRP A 105 0.33 10.07 9.28
CA TRP A 105 -0.74 9.15 9.72
C TRP A 105 -1.07 8.09 8.66
N TYR A 106 -1.18 8.49 7.39
CA TYR A 106 -1.35 7.55 6.28
C TYR A 106 -0.24 6.48 6.25
N ALA A 107 1.02 6.88 6.41
CA ALA A 107 2.15 5.96 6.43
C ALA A 107 2.02 4.91 7.55
N VAL A 108 1.60 5.33 8.75
CA VAL A 108 1.37 4.41 9.88
C VAL A 108 0.21 3.45 9.58
N VAL A 109 -0.91 3.95 9.04
CA VAL A 109 -2.07 3.11 8.69
C VAL A 109 -1.71 2.12 7.59
N ALA A 110 -1.01 2.57 6.54
CA ALA A 110 -0.55 1.72 5.45
C ALA A 110 0.41 0.62 5.94
N ALA A 111 1.36 0.96 6.82
CA ALA A 111 2.26 -0.02 7.42
C ALA A 111 1.51 -1.08 8.24
N ARG A 112 0.54 -0.67 9.08
CA ARG A 112 -0.29 -1.61 9.86
C ARG A 112 -1.11 -2.52 8.96
N LEU A 113 -1.69 -1.97 7.89
CA LEU A 113 -2.47 -2.72 6.91
C LEU A 113 -1.62 -3.79 6.22
N THR A 114 -0.42 -3.41 5.76
CA THR A 114 0.56 -4.32 5.15
C THR A 114 0.92 -5.45 6.11
N GLN A 115 1.23 -5.14 7.37
CA GLN A 115 1.55 -6.15 8.38
C GLN A 115 0.38 -7.09 8.67
N ALA A 116 -0.85 -6.58 8.74
CA ALA A 116 -2.04 -7.41 8.97
C ALA A 116 -2.28 -8.38 7.80
N VAL A 117 -2.15 -7.92 6.56
CA VAL A 117 -2.28 -8.76 5.35
C VAL A 117 -1.18 -9.82 5.30
N MET A 118 0.07 -9.44 5.60
CA MET A 118 1.19 -10.37 5.64
C MET A 118 1.03 -11.46 6.71
N LEU A 119 0.55 -11.08 7.90
CA LEU A 119 0.29 -12.03 8.98
C LEU A 119 -0.81 -13.02 8.60
N ASP A 120 -1.91 -12.55 8.01
CA ASP A 120 -3.00 -13.44 7.57
C ASP A 120 -2.55 -14.37 6.44
N LEU A 121 -1.76 -13.86 5.49
CA LEU A 121 -1.20 -14.67 4.42
C LEU A 121 -0.26 -15.77 4.97
N ARG A 122 0.66 -15.41 5.88
CA ARG A 122 1.54 -16.38 6.56
C ARG A 122 0.75 -17.46 7.28
N LYS A 123 -0.29 -17.06 8.02
CA LYS A 123 -1.18 -17.98 8.73
C LYS A 123 -1.89 -18.95 7.78
N ARG A 124 -2.41 -18.46 6.67
CA ARG A 124 -3.09 -19.29 5.64
C ARG A 124 -2.13 -20.29 5.00
N ILE A 125 -0.93 -19.84 4.63
CA ILE A 125 0.10 -20.71 4.06
C ILE A 125 0.49 -21.80 5.07
N PHE A 126 0.80 -21.42 6.31
CA PHE A 126 1.18 -22.34 7.36
C PHE A 126 0.10 -23.40 7.60
N LEU A 127 -1.16 -23.00 7.77
CA LEU A 127 -2.28 -23.92 7.95
C LEU A 127 -2.51 -24.82 6.72
N HIS A 128 -2.23 -24.33 5.53
CA HIS A 128 -2.33 -25.13 4.31
C HIS A 128 -1.21 -26.18 4.27
N THR A 129 0.02 -25.78 4.56
CA THR A 129 1.19 -26.68 4.58
C THR A 129 1.00 -27.80 5.60
N GLN A 130 0.44 -27.52 6.78
CA GLN A 130 0.15 -28.54 7.79
C GLN A 130 -0.90 -29.58 7.36
N LYS A 131 -1.77 -29.25 6.39
CA LYS A 131 -2.80 -30.16 5.86
C LYS A 131 -2.29 -31.03 4.71
N LEU A 132 -1.09 -30.81 4.23
CA LEU A 132 -0.49 -31.61 3.17
C LEU A 132 -0.04 -32.98 3.71
N SER A 133 -0.07 -34.00 2.84
CA SER A 133 0.25 -35.39 3.21
C SER A 133 1.72 -35.52 3.64
N LEU A 134 1.98 -36.59 4.43
CA LEU A 134 3.35 -36.95 4.84
C LEU A 134 4.29 -37.12 3.64
N GLU A 135 3.79 -37.69 2.56
CA GLU A 135 4.51 -37.92 1.31
C GLU A 135 5.02 -36.60 0.67
N PHE A 136 4.26 -35.51 0.81
CA PHE A 136 4.71 -34.18 0.40
C PHE A 136 5.85 -33.67 1.28
N HIS A 137 5.79 -33.90 2.59
CA HIS A 137 6.84 -33.49 3.54
C HIS A 137 8.13 -34.30 3.39
N GLU A 138 8.06 -35.55 2.92
CA GLU A 138 9.23 -36.36 2.60
C GLU A 138 9.87 -35.97 1.27
N SER A 139 9.09 -35.59 0.27
CA SER A 139 9.58 -35.16 -1.03
C SER A 139 10.09 -33.70 -1.06
N TYR A 140 9.58 -32.88 -0.16
CA TYR A 140 9.93 -31.46 -0.04
C TYR A 140 10.58 -31.18 1.31
N THR A 141 11.89 -30.92 1.32
CA THR A 141 12.64 -30.61 2.55
C THR A 141 12.07 -29.35 3.23
N SER A 142 11.82 -29.43 4.53
CA SER A 142 11.26 -28.35 5.36
C SER A 142 11.98 -27.01 5.19
N GLY A 143 13.31 -27.04 4.98
CA GLY A 143 14.11 -25.85 4.74
C GLY A 143 13.76 -25.14 3.43
N ARG A 144 13.38 -25.87 2.39
CA ARG A 144 13.00 -25.31 1.08
C ARG A 144 11.62 -24.63 1.14
N ILE A 145 10.70 -25.18 1.93
CA ILE A 145 9.39 -24.58 2.18
C ILE A 145 9.54 -23.25 2.95
N ILE A 146 10.36 -23.25 4.00
CA ILE A 146 10.59 -22.06 4.85
C ILE A 146 11.31 -20.96 4.04
N SER A 147 12.35 -21.30 3.31
CA SER A 147 13.11 -20.37 2.49
C SER A 147 12.21 -19.70 1.43
N ARG A 148 11.38 -20.49 0.75
CA ARG A 148 10.45 -19.98 -0.27
C ARG A 148 9.36 -19.12 0.33
N GLN A 149 8.76 -19.52 1.47
CA GLN A 149 7.79 -18.68 2.18
C GLN A 149 8.37 -17.33 2.61
N THR A 150 9.65 -17.29 3.01
CA THR A 150 10.28 -16.04 3.44
C THR A 150 10.62 -15.16 2.25
N SER A 151 11.24 -15.71 1.22
CA SER A 151 11.67 -14.98 0.01
C SER A 151 10.48 -14.46 -0.81
N ASP A 152 9.48 -15.30 -1.06
CA ASP A 152 8.32 -14.91 -1.88
C ASP A 152 7.43 -13.88 -1.16
N LEU A 153 7.33 -13.96 0.17
CA LEU A 153 6.61 -12.97 0.97
C LEU A 153 7.34 -11.63 1.07
N GLU A 154 8.67 -11.63 1.08
CA GLU A 154 9.46 -10.39 1.04
C GLU A 154 9.37 -9.68 -0.31
N SER A 155 9.23 -10.40 -1.41
CA SER A 155 9.06 -9.81 -2.73
C SER A 155 7.72 -9.09 -2.94
N ILE A 156 6.73 -9.32 -2.07
CA ILE A 156 5.40 -8.67 -2.09
C ILE A 156 5.39 -7.38 -1.23
N ARG A 157 6.42 -7.16 -0.42
CA ARG A 157 6.54 -6.01 0.49
C ARG A 157 7.05 -4.75 -0.21
#